data_5147ce06fe74560998a7652871a40864
#
_entry.id   5147ce06fe74560998a7652871a40864
#
_cell.length_a   1.000
_cell.length_b   1.000
_cell.length_c   1.000
_cell.angle_alpha   90.00
_cell.angle_beta   90.00
_cell.angle_gamma   90.00
#
_symmetry.space_group_name_H-M   'P 1'
#
loop_
_entity.id
_entity.type
_entity.pdbx_description
1 polymer ?
#
loop_
_entity_poly.entity_id
_entity_poly.type
_entity_poly.pdbx_seq_one_letter_code
_entity_poly.pdbx_strand_id
1 'polypeptide(L)' 'MAGARYQIAVDGKPRSNRDDKAIAIEAAEYLKYQHPHAEVTVLDLETGDTITIKTPGRAR' A
#
# COMPACT_ATOMS: atom_id res chain seq x y z
N MET A 1 -8.41 -15.64 11.22
CA MET A 1 -8.22 -15.23 10.84
C MET A 1 -7.74 -14.66 10.12
N ALA A 2 -7.57 -14.42 9.80
CA ALA A 2 -6.84 -13.87 9.39
C ALA A 2 -6.92 -13.29 8.25
N GLY A 3 -7.20 -12.94 7.60
CA GLY A 3 -7.26 -12.25 6.47
C GLY A 3 -6.33 -11.17 6.36
N ALA A 4 -6.29 -10.56 5.26
CA ALA A 4 -5.43 -9.45 5.04
C ALA A 4 -5.93 -8.27 5.84
N ARG A 5 -5.02 -7.60 6.49
CA ARG A 5 -5.32 -6.45 7.31
C ARG A 5 -5.07 -5.15 6.57
N TYR A 6 -4.16 -5.16 5.63
CA TYR A 6 -3.74 -3.95 4.93
C TYR A 6 -4.14 -4.04 3.47
N GLN A 7 -4.84 -3.01 2.98
CA GLN A 7 -5.27 -2.98 1.61
C GLN A 7 -4.47 -1.91 0.88
N ILE A 8 -3.84 -2.28 -0.21
CA ILE A 8 -3.06 -1.36 -1.00
C ILE A 8 -3.91 -0.92 -2.17
N ALA A 9 -4.06 0.39 -2.35
CA ALA A 9 -4.88 0.94 -3.40
C ALA A 9 -4.06 1.88 -4.27
N VAL A 10 -4.37 1.90 -5.54
CA VAL A 10 -3.75 2.81 -6.50
C VAL A 10 -4.88 3.64 -7.11
N ASP A 11 -4.79 4.94 -6.95
CA ASP A 11 -5.82 5.88 -7.39
C ASP A 11 -7.20 5.51 -6.85
N GLY A 12 -7.21 5.05 -5.60
CA GLY A 12 -8.45 4.70 -4.92
C GLY A 12 -8.99 3.31 -5.26
N LYS A 13 -8.29 2.58 -6.11
CA LYS A 13 -8.76 1.25 -6.50
C LYS A 13 -7.92 0.17 -5.82
N PRO A 14 -8.53 -0.75 -5.12
CA PRO A 14 -7.77 -1.81 -4.44
C PRO A 14 -6.99 -2.64 -5.43
N ARG A 15 -5.73 -2.88 -5.10
CA ARG A 15 -4.86 -3.66 -5.97
C ARG A 15 -4.36 -4.92 -5.30
N SER A 16 -4.09 -4.87 -4.02
CA SER A 16 -3.49 -6.00 -3.33
C SER A 16 -3.76 -5.88 -1.85
N ASN A 17 -3.70 -6.99 -1.16
CA ASN A 17 -3.89 -7.03 0.28
C ASN A 17 -2.71 -7.76 0.91
N ARG A 18 -2.34 -7.35 2.10
CA ARG A 18 -1.28 -8.00 2.86
C ARG A 18 -1.69 -8.07 4.32
N ASP A 19 -1.18 -9.03 5.03
CA ASP A 19 -1.49 -9.17 6.44
C ASP A 19 -0.38 -8.62 7.34
N ASP A 20 0.71 -8.17 6.77
CA ASP A 20 1.85 -7.62 7.52
C ASP A 20 2.09 -6.19 7.07
N LYS A 21 2.20 -5.27 8.03
CA LYS A 21 2.36 -3.86 7.71
C LYS A 21 3.63 -3.59 6.92
N ALA A 22 4.74 -4.17 7.32
CA ALA A 22 6.01 -3.93 6.65
C ALA A 22 5.95 -4.41 5.20
N ILE A 23 5.35 -5.56 4.99
CA ILE A 23 5.20 -6.10 3.65
C ILE A 23 4.23 -5.25 2.83
N ALA A 24 3.17 -4.77 3.46
CA ALA A 24 2.21 -3.93 2.77
C ALA A 24 2.86 -2.63 2.31
N ILE A 25 3.65 -2.01 3.17
CA ILE A 25 4.32 -0.77 2.83
C ILE A 25 5.32 -1.01 1.69
N GLU A 26 6.06 -2.10 1.77
CA GLU A 26 7.03 -2.42 0.75
C GLU A 26 6.34 -2.65 -0.59
N ALA A 27 5.24 -3.37 -0.60
CA ALA A 27 4.50 -3.62 -1.81
C ALA A 27 3.92 -2.31 -2.38
N ALA A 28 3.46 -1.43 -1.49
CA ALA A 28 2.92 -0.15 -1.92
C ALA A 28 4.00 0.74 -2.52
N GLU A 29 5.17 0.71 -1.92
CA GLU A 29 6.30 1.48 -2.44
C GLU A 29 6.70 0.97 -3.83
N TYR A 30 6.65 -0.32 -4.04
CA TYR A 30 6.95 -0.89 -5.33
C TYR A 30 5.92 -0.43 -6.37
N LEU A 31 4.64 -0.40 -6.01
CA LEU A 31 3.62 0.10 -6.90
C LEU A 31 3.81 1.58 -7.21
N LYS A 32 4.24 2.35 -6.22
CA LYS A 32 4.53 3.76 -6.43
C LYS A 32 5.69 3.91 -7.40
N TYR A 33 6.68 3.05 -7.29
CA TYR A 33 7.82 3.07 -8.18
C TYR A 33 7.38 2.80 -9.63
N GLN A 34 6.47 1.84 -9.82
CA GLN A 34 5.98 1.53 -11.15
C GLN A 34 5.02 2.57 -11.69
N HIS A 35 4.31 3.25 -10.81
CA HIS A 35 3.30 4.24 -11.20
C HIS A 35 3.55 5.54 -10.46
N PRO A 36 4.62 6.26 -10.81
CA PRO A 36 5.05 7.41 -9.98
C PRO A 36 4.03 8.54 -9.93
N HIS A 37 3.14 8.62 -10.90
CA HIS A 37 2.14 9.67 -10.88
C HIS A 37 0.83 9.25 -10.22
N ALA A 38 0.72 8.00 -9.84
CA ALA A 38 -0.50 7.51 -9.21
C ALA A 38 -0.48 7.75 -7.73
N GLU A 39 -1.62 7.82 -7.12
CA GLU A 39 -1.71 7.93 -5.68
C GLU A 39 -1.79 6.53 -5.09
N VAL A 40 -0.83 6.15 -4.30
CA VAL A 40 -0.76 4.82 -3.71
C VAL A 40 -0.98 4.94 -2.21
N THR A 41 -1.92 4.18 -1.68
CA THR A 41 -2.26 4.23 -0.26
C THR A 41 -2.29 2.84 0.33
N VAL A 42 -2.05 2.77 1.63
CA VAL A 42 -2.18 1.55 2.41
C VAL A 42 -3.23 1.82 3.47
N LEU A 43 -4.31 1.08 3.43
CA LEU A 43 -5.39 1.23 4.40
C LEU A 43 -5.30 0.11 5.42
N ASP A 44 -5.26 0.48 6.69
CA ASP A 44 -5.33 -0.49 7.76
C ASP A 44 -6.81 -0.80 8.00
N LEU A 45 -7.22 -1.98 7.60
CA LEU A 45 -8.62 -2.36 7.66
C LEU A 45 -9.12 -2.54 9.08
N GLU A 46 -8.20 -2.73 10.02
CA GLU A 46 -8.60 -2.93 11.39
C GLU A 46 -8.83 -1.60 12.09
N THR A 47 -8.03 -0.60 11.84
CA THR A 47 -8.15 0.68 12.52
C THR A 47 -8.77 1.75 11.66
N GLY A 48 -8.77 1.58 10.34
CA GLY A 48 -9.24 2.59 9.43
C GLY A 48 -8.20 3.63 9.06
N ASP A 49 -6.99 3.48 9.54
CA ASP A 49 -5.92 4.42 9.21
C ASP A 49 -5.44 4.25 7.79
N THR A 50 -5.11 5.34 7.14
CA THR A 50 -4.60 5.30 5.77
C THR A 50 -3.23 5.94 5.72
N ILE A 51 -2.29 5.28 5.07
CA ILE A 51 -0.95 5.80 4.87
C ILE A 51 -0.82 6.09 3.38
N THR A 52 -0.43 7.31 3.04
CA THR A 52 -0.18 7.66 1.65
C THR A 52 1.29 7.49 1.34
N ILE A 53 1.59 6.76 0.31
CA ILE A 53 2.97 6.52 -0.10
C ILE A 53 3.37 7.64 -1.06
N LYS A 54 4.32 8.44 -0.65
CA LYS A 54 4.72 9.59 -1.45
C LYS A 54 5.95 9.36 -2.27
N THR A 55 6.82 8.44 -1.86
CA THR A 55 8.05 8.21 -2.59
C THR A 55 8.14 6.76 -3.00
N PRO A 56 8.71 6.47 -4.13
CA PRO A 56 8.94 5.10 -4.54
C PRO A 56 9.97 4.47 -3.62
N GLY A 57 9.76 3.31 -3.22
CA GLY A 57 10.62 2.72 -2.27
C GLY A 57 11.90 2.25 -2.77
N ARG A 58 12.17 2.08 -3.95
CA ARG A 58 13.27 1.55 -4.29
C ARG A 58 14.09 2.29 -4.74
N ALA A 59 14.38 3.01 -4.52
CA ALA A 59 15.25 3.84 -4.80
C ALA A 59 16.41 3.33 -5.25
N ARG A 60 16.89 2.55 -5.27
CA ARG A 60 18.08 2.23 -5.56
C ARG A 60 18.21 1.76 -6.49
#